data_7b1e8a29655348269abebe92b0ce8f4e
#
_entry.id   7b1e8a29655348269abebe92b0ce8f4e
#
_cell.length_a   1.000
_cell.length_b   1.000
_cell.length_c   1.000
_cell.angle_alpha   90.00
_cell.angle_beta   90.00
_cell.angle_gamma   90.00
#
_symmetry.space_group_name_H-M   'P 1'
#
loop_
_entity.id
_entity.type
_entity.pdbx_description
1 polymer ?
#
loop_
_entity_poly.entity_id
_entity_poly.type
_entity_poly.pdbx_seq_one_letter_code
_entity_poly.pdbx_strand_id
1 'polypeptide(L)'
;MKIALVIPGISSESERSFYDFKFGTKFLLSRKHISYLLAIPSLISLTPPQHEIRVFDQNIEDIDYTWEADLVGITARTMFANRAYEISEEFRARGIKTVMGGIHPSMCPEDALLHCDSVVVGEAEETWHAVLQDAENGQLKRLYKAEKFADLKAAPMPDRSSLSKQKYLLDIVQTTKGCPFHCEFCSVHAFDGQRIRSKTVEQVITEIQGINSFHARYKKKTSIFFADDNIIANRTFSRKLFRALQPCNINWMCQASINISREGELLELMRNSGCGAIFVGLESICEENLSMMHKGINQRYEYMEAIRKIQSYGMLVHSSFIVGYDFDSKSTFDELINFIEESHLLMPLINILTPLPGTMLFKRLEEEGRILNRDWSKYDTQHVVFMPARMSPDDLLQGYRKVVKSVYSFDSILTKLHYYWDTDFWKRPNQADPVKFIYRLLFAVRLATLLVSSNMERSRFIMKIMPHVFDKRVRVSTILALMNNNDFASTL
;
A
#
# COMPACT_ATOMS: atom_id res chain seq x y z
N MET A 1 -24.67 -20.25 -7.18
CA MET A 1 -23.71 -20.64 -6.12
C MET A 1 -23.61 -19.55 -5.05
N LYS A 2 -23.25 -19.94 -3.84
CA LYS A 2 -22.76 -19.06 -2.77
C LYS A 2 -21.24 -18.96 -2.86
N ILE A 3 -20.68 -17.78 -3.05
CA ILE A 3 -19.25 -17.55 -3.28
C ILE A 3 -18.67 -16.71 -2.16
N ALA A 4 -17.69 -17.25 -1.44
CA ALA A 4 -16.90 -16.49 -0.49
C ALA A 4 -15.68 -15.89 -1.18
N LEU A 5 -15.46 -14.58 -1.05
CA LEU A 5 -14.24 -13.90 -1.46
C LEU A 5 -13.44 -13.51 -0.21
N VAL A 6 -12.21 -14.03 -0.10
CA VAL A 6 -11.43 -13.93 1.12
C VAL A 6 -10.16 -13.12 0.90
N ILE A 7 -9.92 -12.17 1.80
CA ILE A 7 -8.67 -11.42 1.91
C ILE A 7 -7.96 -11.91 3.19
N PRO A 8 -6.84 -12.63 3.08
CA PRO A 8 -6.04 -13.01 4.23
C PRO A 8 -5.47 -11.80 4.96
N GLY A 9 -5.40 -11.86 6.27
CA GLY A 9 -4.78 -10.88 7.13
C GLY A 9 -3.63 -11.47 7.94
N ILE A 10 -3.00 -10.66 8.80
CA ILE A 10 -1.96 -11.12 9.72
C ILE A 10 -2.60 -12.01 10.79
N SER A 11 -2.04 -13.20 10.99
CA SER A 11 -2.61 -14.24 11.86
C SER A 11 -2.33 -14.00 13.36
N SER A 12 -1.28 -13.28 13.71
CA SER A 12 -0.89 -13.04 15.11
C SER A 12 -0.48 -11.59 15.38
N GLU A 13 -0.77 -11.10 16.61
CA GLU A 13 -0.30 -9.77 17.05
C GLU A 13 1.23 -9.69 17.22
N SER A 14 1.93 -10.82 17.27
CA SER A 14 3.38 -10.91 17.39
C SER A 14 4.12 -10.63 16.07
N GLU A 15 3.42 -10.72 14.93
CA GLU A 15 3.97 -10.46 13.59
C GLU A 15 3.55 -9.09 13.07
N ARG A 16 3.74 -8.05 13.90
CA ARG A 16 3.44 -6.68 13.46
C ARG A 16 4.35 -6.30 12.32
N SER A 17 3.76 -6.06 11.17
CA SER A 17 4.40 -5.51 10.00
C SER A 17 4.14 -4.01 9.91
N PHE A 18 5.08 -3.23 9.36
CA PHE A 18 4.82 -1.84 8.96
C PHE A 18 3.61 -1.73 8.04
N TYR A 19 3.30 -2.79 7.31
CA TYR A 19 2.10 -2.93 6.47
C TYR A 19 0.86 -3.39 7.25
N ASP A 20 0.99 -3.70 8.54
CA ASP A 20 -0.16 -3.90 9.43
C ASP A 20 -0.70 -2.53 9.83
N PHE A 21 -1.41 -1.93 8.90
CA PHE A 21 -2.12 -0.68 9.12
C PHE A 21 -3.34 -0.86 10.05
N LYS A 22 -3.24 -1.65 11.10
CA LYS A 22 -4.19 -1.62 12.22
C LYS A 22 -4.07 -0.28 12.95
N PHE A 23 -4.09 0.79 12.14
CA PHE A 23 -3.96 2.16 12.56
C PHE A 23 -4.97 2.48 13.65
N GLY A 24 -4.45 2.77 14.80
CA GLY A 24 -5.21 3.47 15.81
C GLY A 24 -6.21 2.61 16.58
N THR A 25 -6.11 1.27 16.58
CA THR A 25 -6.90 0.48 17.52
C THR A 25 -6.59 0.85 18.97
N LYS A 26 -5.37 1.31 19.26
CA LYS A 26 -5.02 1.90 20.56
C LYS A 26 -5.49 3.34 20.74
N PHE A 27 -5.62 4.11 19.64
CA PHE A 27 -5.94 5.55 19.68
C PHE A 27 -7.35 5.88 19.16
N LEU A 28 -7.92 5.04 18.29
CA LEU A 28 -9.27 5.18 17.77
C LEU A 28 -10.15 4.05 18.33
N LEU A 29 -11.37 4.37 18.72
CA LEU A 29 -12.34 3.44 19.31
C LEU A 29 -12.95 2.44 18.29
N SER A 30 -12.47 2.37 17.06
CA SER A 30 -13.00 1.48 16.03
C SER A 30 -11.89 0.82 15.23
N ARG A 31 -12.00 -0.50 15.01
CA ARG A 31 -11.16 -1.25 14.07
C ARG A 31 -11.44 -0.75 12.66
N LYS A 32 -10.52 0.01 12.07
CA LYS A 32 -10.57 0.42 10.67
C LYS A 32 -9.27 0.03 10.00
N HIS A 33 -9.39 -0.57 8.82
CA HIS A 33 -8.25 -0.80 7.93
C HIS A 33 -8.06 0.39 6.99
N ILE A 34 -6.85 0.51 6.43
CA ILE A 34 -6.56 1.65 5.54
C ILE A 34 -7.40 1.59 4.27
N SER A 35 -7.49 0.43 3.64
CA SER A 35 -8.24 0.22 2.40
C SER A 35 -8.50 -1.27 2.16
N TYR A 36 -9.45 -1.56 1.28
CA TYR A 36 -9.68 -2.91 0.73
C TYR A 36 -8.76 -3.18 -0.48
N LEU A 37 -8.66 -4.45 -0.90
CA LEU A 37 -7.98 -4.82 -2.14
C LEU A 37 -8.94 -4.67 -3.33
N LEU A 38 -8.52 -3.95 -4.37
CA LEU A 38 -9.35 -3.66 -5.56
C LEU A 38 -9.75 -4.92 -6.34
N ALA A 39 -8.99 -6.00 -6.22
CA ALA A 39 -9.34 -7.30 -6.82
C ALA A 39 -10.74 -7.78 -6.40
N ILE A 40 -11.14 -7.55 -5.14
CA ILE A 40 -12.45 -7.99 -4.64
C ILE A 40 -13.62 -7.29 -5.34
N PRO A 41 -13.72 -5.94 -5.35
CA PRO A 41 -14.80 -5.28 -6.09
C PRO A 41 -14.76 -5.54 -7.60
N SER A 42 -13.59 -5.84 -8.18
CA SER A 42 -13.50 -6.28 -9.58
C SER A 42 -14.11 -7.67 -9.77
N LEU A 43 -13.81 -8.64 -8.90
CA LEU A 43 -14.41 -9.96 -8.96
C LEU A 43 -15.94 -9.91 -8.73
N ILE A 44 -16.42 -9.07 -7.80
CA ILE A 44 -17.85 -8.88 -7.58
C ILE A 44 -18.53 -8.42 -8.88
N SER A 45 -17.95 -7.43 -9.58
CA SER A 45 -18.51 -6.90 -10.82
C SER A 45 -18.47 -7.88 -12.00
N LEU A 46 -17.56 -8.85 -11.96
CA LEU A 46 -17.43 -9.92 -12.97
C LEU A 46 -18.31 -11.13 -12.66
N THR A 47 -18.86 -11.21 -11.45
CA THR A 47 -19.69 -12.33 -11.01
C THR A 47 -21.15 -12.09 -11.39
N PRO A 48 -21.79 -12.98 -12.15
CA PRO A 48 -23.20 -12.85 -12.54
C PRO A 48 -24.14 -12.73 -11.33
N PRO A 49 -25.24 -11.94 -11.43
CA PRO A 49 -26.07 -11.56 -10.28
C PRO A 49 -26.88 -12.71 -9.66
N GLN A 50 -26.95 -13.89 -10.28
CA GLN A 50 -27.57 -15.08 -9.72
C GLN A 50 -26.75 -15.74 -8.62
N HIS A 51 -25.48 -15.33 -8.42
CA HIS A 51 -24.62 -15.83 -7.36
C HIS A 51 -24.73 -14.93 -6.12
N GLU A 52 -24.77 -15.55 -4.95
CA GLU A 52 -24.66 -14.84 -3.67
C GLU A 52 -23.19 -14.68 -3.31
N ILE A 53 -22.74 -13.45 -3.06
CA ILE A 53 -21.35 -13.16 -2.70
C ILE A 53 -21.25 -12.69 -1.26
N ARG A 54 -20.34 -13.29 -0.49
CA ARG A 54 -19.92 -12.79 0.81
C ARG A 54 -18.42 -12.52 0.80
N VAL A 55 -18.02 -11.35 1.31
CA VAL A 55 -16.61 -10.95 1.42
C VAL A 55 -16.18 -11.10 2.86
N PHE A 56 -15.07 -11.81 3.07
CA PHE A 56 -14.37 -11.92 4.35
C PHE A 56 -13.01 -11.24 4.23
N ASP A 57 -12.86 -10.09 4.88
CA ASP A 57 -11.58 -9.42 5.00
C ASP A 57 -11.04 -9.58 6.43
N GLN A 58 -10.05 -10.45 6.59
CA GLN A 58 -9.48 -10.79 7.90
C GLN A 58 -8.79 -9.59 8.58
N ASN A 59 -8.52 -8.51 7.84
CA ASN A 59 -8.00 -7.27 8.43
C ASN A 59 -9.06 -6.50 9.26
N ILE A 60 -10.35 -6.76 9.03
CA ILE A 60 -11.46 -6.04 9.66
C ILE A 60 -12.45 -6.95 10.40
N GLU A 61 -12.48 -8.25 10.10
CA GLU A 61 -13.38 -9.22 10.73
C GLU A 61 -12.81 -10.63 10.64
N ASP A 62 -13.27 -11.51 11.50
CA ASP A 62 -12.90 -12.91 11.47
C ASP A 62 -13.65 -13.64 10.34
N ILE A 63 -13.02 -14.70 9.80
CA ILE A 63 -13.64 -15.53 8.77
C ILE A 63 -14.67 -16.45 9.44
N ASP A 64 -15.90 -16.38 8.95
CA ASP A 64 -16.96 -17.30 9.36
C ASP A 64 -16.93 -18.57 8.51
N TYR A 65 -16.23 -19.58 8.98
CA TYR A 65 -16.11 -20.88 8.31
C TYR A 65 -17.41 -21.71 8.32
N THR A 66 -18.46 -21.25 9.04
CA THR A 66 -19.76 -21.92 9.06
C THR A 66 -20.68 -21.47 7.95
N TRP A 67 -20.31 -20.39 7.24
CA TRP A 67 -21.08 -19.94 6.08
C TRP A 67 -20.96 -20.95 4.94
N GLU A 68 -22.07 -21.49 4.51
CA GLU A 68 -22.17 -22.55 3.49
C GLU A 68 -21.80 -22.01 2.10
N ALA A 69 -20.51 -21.96 1.80
CA ALA A 69 -20.01 -21.60 0.48
C ALA A 69 -19.99 -22.81 -0.45
N ASP A 70 -20.31 -22.59 -1.73
CA ASP A 70 -20.08 -23.56 -2.80
C ASP A 70 -18.67 -23.41 -3.37
N LEU A 71 -18.14 -22.19 -3.38
CA LEU A 71 -16.82 -21.83 -3.89
C LEU A 71 -16.17 -20.75 -3.02
N VAL A 72 -14.87 -20.86 -2.79
CA VAL A 72 -14.08 -19.86 -2.07
C VAL A 72 -12.96 -19.33 -2.94
N GLY A 73 -12.99 -18.03 -3.25
CA GLY A 73 -11.92 -17.31 -3.94
C GLY A 73 -11.02 -16.61 -2.92
N ILE A 74 -9.72 -16.89 -2.92
CA ILE A 74 -8.74 -16.32 -2.00
C ILE A 74 -7.71 -15.52 -2.79
N THR A 75 -7.51 -14.24 -2.44
CA THR A 75 -6.45 -13.42 -3.05
C THR A 75 -5.24 -13.32 -2.15
N ALA A 76 -4.02 -13.60 -2.67
CA ALA A 76 -2.82 -13.61 -1.86
C ALA A 76 -1.69 -12.77 -2.45
N ARG A 77 -1.06 -11.95 -1.59
CA ARG A 77 0.28 -11.41 -1.78
C ARG A 77 1.29 -12.33 -1.08
N THR A 78 2.56 -12.26 -1.45
CA THR A 78 3.58 -13.20 -0.97
C THR A 78 3.64 -13.31 0.55
N MET A 79 3.66 -12.19 1.26
CA MET A 79 3.70 -12.18 2.73
C MET A 79 2.46 -12.80 3.41
N PHE A 80 1.36 -12.97 2.69
CA PHE A 80 0.12 -13.58 3.18
C PHE A 80 -0.14 -14.97 2.61
N ALA A 81 0.82 -15.54 1.86
CA ALA A 81 0.63 -16.82 1.19
C ALA A 81 0.39 -17.97 2.19
N ASN A 82 1.21 -18.07 3.24
CA ASN A 82 1.04 -19.11 4.26
C ASN A 82 -0.36 -19.01 4.89
N ARG A 83 -0.82 -17.80 5.19
CA ARG A 83 -2.17 -17.60 5.74
C ARG A 83 -3.28 -17.94 4.75
N ALA A 84 -3.08 -17.63 3.47
CA ALA A 84 -4.01 -18.02 2.41
C ALA A 84 -4.11 -19.54 2.29
N TYR A 85 -2.98 -20.25 2.44
CA TYR A 85 -2.91 -21.70 2.43
C TYR A 85 -3.70 -22.32 3.59
N GLU A 86 -3.47 -21.85 4.83
CA GLU A 86 -4.23 -22.28 6.00
C GLU A 86 -5.74 -22.09 5.82
N ILE A 87 -6.16 -20.90 5.33
CA ILE A 87 -7.56 -20.62 5.07
C ILE A 87 -8.16 -21.58 4.03
N SER A 88 -7.41 -21.84 2.97
CA SER A 88 -7.83 -22.77 1.92
C SER A 88 -8.00 -24.20 2.45
N GLU A 89 -7.03 -24.68 3.22
CA GLU A 89 -7.05 -26.00 3.82
C GLU A 89 -8.25 -26.18 4.76
N GLU A 90 -8.58 -25.13 5.52
CA GLU A 90 -9.73 -25.15 6.42
C GLU A 90 -11.07 -25.27 5.69
N PHE A 91 -11.25 -24.57 4.55
CA PHE A 91 -12.43 -24.74 3.70
C PHE A 91 -12.44 -26.10 2.99
N ARG A 92 -11.31 -26.56 2.48
CA ARG A 92 -11.20 -27.87 1.83
C ARG A 92 -11.48 -29.03 2.78
N ALA A 93 -11.07 -28.92 4.05
CA ALA A 93 -11.41 -29.91 5.09
C ALA A 93 -12.93 -30.02 5.31
N ARG A 94 -13.70 -29.01 4.95
CA ARG A 94 -15.18 -28.99 4.96
C ARG A 94 -15.79 -29.42 3.62
N GLY A 95 -14.98 -29.85 2.67
CA GLY A 95 -15.43 -30.28 1.33
C GLY A 95 -15.72 -29.13 0.37
N ILE A 96 -15.36 -27.87 0.72
CA ILE A 96 -15.61 -26.68 -0.09
C ILE A 96 -14.43 -26.46 -1.05
N LYS A 97 -14.73 -26.22 -2.32
CA LYS A 97 -13.71 -25.95 -3.35
C LYS A 97 -13.09 -24.57 -3.19
N THR A 98 -11.75 -24.50 -3.35
CA THR A 98 -10.99 -23.27 -3.20
C THR A 98 -10.22 -22.90 -4.46
N VAL A 99 -10.23 -21.62 -4.80
CA VAL A 99 -9.53 -21.03 -5.94
C VAL A 99 -8.62 -19.90 -5.41
N MET A 100 -7.33 -19.98 -5.68
CA MET A 100 -6.39 -18.91 -5.32
C MET A 100 -6.03 -18.05 -6.53
N GLY A 101 -5.94 -16.74 -6.30
CA GLY A 101 -5.49 -15.75 -7.27
C GLY A 101 -4.68 -14.63 -6.61
N GLY A 102 -4.27 -13.67 -7.41
CA GLY A 102 -3.42 -12.56 -7.00
C GLY A 102 -1.96 -12.81 -7.33
N ILE A 103 -1.09 -11.91 -6.84
CA ILE A 103 0.29 -11.89 -7.30
C ILE A 103 1.10 -13.13 -6.89
N HIS A 104 0.96 -13.60 -5.65
CA HIS A 104 1.74 -14.76 -5.20
C HIS A 104 1.36 -16.05 -5.92
N PRO A 105 0.08 -16.46 -6.01
CA PRO A 105 -0.30 -17.66 -6.77
C PRO A 105 0.03 -17.56 -8.26
N SER A 106 0.10 -16.34 -8.81
CA SER A 106 0.52 -16.14 -10.21
C SER A 106 2.03 -16.36 -10.41
N MET A 107 2.85 -16.05 -9.41
CA MET A 107 4.31 -16.22 -9.47
C MET A 107 4.78 -17.59 -9.00
N CYS A 108 4.01 -18.25 -8.14
CA CYS A 108 4.31 -19.57 -7.57
C CYS A 108 3.10 -20.52 -7.71
N PRO A 109 2.61 -20.78 -8.94
CA PRO A 109 1.38 -21.57 -9.11
C PRO A 109 1.51 -23.00 -8.62
N GLU A 110 2.69 -23.64 -8.78
CA GLU A 110 2.93 -25.00 -8.32
C GLU A 110 2.86 -25.12 -6.80
N ASP A 111 3.42 -24.14 -6.09
CA ASP A 111 3.38 -24.06 -4.63
C ASP A 111 1.92 -23.85 -4.15
N ALA A 112 1.23 -22.89 -4.70
CA ALA A 112 -0.17 -22.62 -4.37
C ALA A 112 -1.10 -23.83 -4.65
N LEU A 113 -0.83 -24.61 -5.72
CA LEU A 113 -1.60 -25.80 -6.06
C LEU A 113 -1.46 -26.97 -5.08
N LEU A 114 -0.48 -26.95 -4.19
CA LEU A 114 -0.40 -27.89 -3.08
C LEU A 114 -1.51 -27.63 -2.04
N HIS A 115 -1.96 -26.39 -1.93
CA HIS A 115 -2.84 -25.90 -0.87
C HIS A 115 -4.26 -25.54 -1.33
N CYS A 116 -4.56 -25.57 -2.64
CA CYS A 116 -5.90 -25.25 -3.16
C CYS A 116 -6.32 -26.20 -4.28
N ASP A 117 -7.61 -26.13 -4.66
CA ASP A 117 -8.12 -26.94 -5.77
C ASP A 117 -7.74 -26.36 -7.13
N SER A 118 -7.63 -25.02 -7.22
CA SER A 118 -7.37 -24.31 -8.47
C SER A 118 -6.58 -23.03 -8.24
N VAL A 119 -5.75 -22.66 -9.22
CA VAL A 119 -5.03 -21.37 -9.26
C VAL A 119 -5.41 -20.59 -10.51
N VAL A 120 -5.63 -19.29 -10.31
CA VAL A 120 -5.77 -18.30 -11.39
C VAL A 120 -4.47 -17.53 -11.52
N VAL A 121 -3.80 -17.66 -12.67
CA VAL A 121 -2.55 -16.98 -13.00
C VAL A 121 -2.84 -15.73 -13.84
N GLY A 122 -2.37 -14.58 -13.37
CA GLY A 122 -2.58 -13.29 -14.02
C GLY A 122 -3.89 -12.60 -13.62
N GLU A 123 -4.43 -11.80 -14.54
CA GLU A 123 -5.63 -11.00 -14.28
C GLU A 123 -6.90 -11.84 -14.37
N ALA A 124 -7.76 -11.74 -13.36
CA ALA A 124 -8.97 -12.52 -13.25
C ALA A 124 -10.05 -12.10 -14.28
N GLU A 125 -9.98 -10.90 -14.81
CA GLU A 125 -10.91 -10.35 -15.78
C GLU A 125 -11.12 -11.26 -17.02
N GLU A 126 -10.07 -11.98 -17.42
CA GLU A 126 -10.08 -12.87 -18.58
C GLU A 126 -10.51 -14.32 -18.24
N THR A 127 -10.45 -14.71 -16.97
CA THR A 127 -10.59 -16.12 -16.58
C THR A 127 -11.72 -16.39 -15.60
N TRP A 128 -12.18 -15.40 -14.84
CA TRP A 128 -13.13 -15.58 -13.75
C TRP A 128 -14.46 -16.21 -14.18
N HIS A 129 -14.96 -15.83 -15.36
CA HIS A 129 -16.19 -16.42 -15.90
C HIS A 129 -16.05 -17.93 -16.15
N ALA A 130 -14.91 -18.36 -16.71
CA ALA A 130 -14.63 -19.79 -16.92
C ALA A 130 -14.48 -20.55 -15.60
N VAL A 131 -13.85 -19.92 -14.59
CA VAL A 131 -13.77 -20.50 -13.23
C VAL A 131 -15.16 -20.77 -12.66
N LEU A 132 -16.07 -19.79 -12.74
CA LEU A 132 -17.44 -19.93 -12.23
C LEU A 132 -18.22 -21.00 -12.99
N GLN A 133 -18.14 -21.02 -14.31
CA GLN A 133 -18.83 -22.00 -15.15
C GLN A 133 -18.35 -23.44 -14.87
N ASP A 134 -17.02 -23.63 -14.79
CA ASP A 134 -16.45 -24.95 -14.50
C ASP A 134 -16.79 -25.39 -13.06
N ALA A 135 -16.81 -24.47 -12.10
CA ALA A 135 -17.21 -24.74 -10.72
C ALA A 135 -18.68 -25.20 -10.62
N GLU A 136 -19.62 -24.51 -11.32
CA GLU A 136 -21.03 -24.91 -11.38
C GLU A 136 -21.23 -26.31 -11.95
N ASN A 137 -20.41 -26.68 -12.93
CA ASN A 137 -20.45 -27.99 -13.56
C ASN A 137 -19.66 -29.07 -12.80
N GLY A 138 -19.04 -28.74 -11.68
CA GLY A 138 -18.17 -29.66 -10.93
C GLY A 138 -16.87 -30.05 -11.66
N GLN A 139 -16.45 -29.27 -12.65
CA GLN A 139 -15.31 -29.52 -13.55
C GLN A 139 -14.18 -28.49 -13.36
N LEU A 140 -13.98 -27.99 -12.15
CA LEU A 140 -12.96 -26.99 -11.83
C LEU A 140 -11.57 -27.49 -12.25
N LYS A 141 -10.90 -26.74 -13.13
CA LYS A 141 -9.53 -27.06 -13.59
C LYS A 141 -8.52 -26.68 -12.51
N ARG A 142 -7.41 -27.39 -12.52
CA ARG A 142 -6.29 -27.09 -11.60
C ARG A 142 -5.68 -25.70 -11.83
N LEU A 143 -5.64 -25.24 -13.09
CA LEU A 143 -4.99 -24.01 -13.49
C LEU A 143 -5.83 -23.26 -14.53
N TYR A 144 -6.07 -21.97 -14.28
CA TYR A 144 -6.58 -21.01 -15.24
C TYR A 144 -5.51 -19.94 -15.49
N LYS A 145 -5.16 -19.71 -16.72
CA LYS A 145 -4.15 -18.72 -17.10
C LYS A 145 -4.72 -17.79 -18.15
N ALA A 146 -4.65 -16.49 -17.91
CA ALA A 146 -4.99 -15.48 -18.88
C ALA A 146 -3.96 -15.51 -20.04
N GLU A 147 -4.43 -15.58 -21.28
CA GLU A 147 -3.56 -15.57 -22.47
C GLU A 147 -3.09 -14.16 -22.82
N LYS A 148 -3.82 -13.15 -22.39
CA LYS A 148 -3.55 -11.72 -22.62
C LYS A 148 -3.90 -10.91 -21.39
N PHE A 149 -3.36 -9.72 -21.32
CA PHE A 149 -3.76 -8.74 -20.33
C PHE A 149 -5.16 -8.16 -20.65
N ALA A 150 -5.96 -7.92 -19.61
CA ALA A 150 -7.30 -7.37 -19.75
C ALA A 150 -7.32 -5.98 -20.41
N ASP A 151 -8.32 -5.72 -21.24
CA ASP A 151 -8.59 -4.37 -21.72
C ASP A 151 -9.35 -3.58 -20.66
N LEU A 152 -8.67 -2.64 -20.01
CA LEU A 152 -9.26 -1.82 -18.94
C LEU A 152 -10.44 -0.96 -19.41
N LYS A 153 -10.55 -0.68 -20.72
CA LYS A 153 -11.66 0.07 -21.28
C LYS A 153 -12.94 -0.77 -21.39
N ALA A 154 -12.77 -2.08 -21.54
CA ALA A 154 -13.88 -3.03 -21.59
C ALA A 154 -14.24 -3.60 -20.20
N ALA A 155 -13.35 -3.45 -19.22
CA ALA A 155 -13.57 -3.96 -17.87
C ALA A 155 -14.77 -3.29 -17.21
N PRO A 156 -15.65 -4.05 -16.51
CA PRO A 156 -16.77 -3.47 -15.77
C PRO A 156 -16.25 -2.59 -14.62
N MET A 157 -17.10 -1.63 -14.21
CA MET A 157 -16.79 -0.78 -13.07
C MET A 157 -16.79 -1.63 -11.78
N PRO A 158 -15.75 -1.55 -10.95
CA PRO A 158 -15.65 -2.33 -9.72
C PRO A 158 -16.86 -2.13 -8.80
N ASP A 159 -17.54 -3.20 -8.44
CA ASP A 159 -18.70 -3.18 -7.55
C ASP A 159 -18.28 -3.29 -6.09
N ARG A 160 -18.59 -2.25 -5.33
CA ARG A 160 -18.26 -2.13 -3.91
C ARG A 160 -19.46 -2.39 -2.99
N SER A 161 -20.57 -2.88 -3.52
CA SER A 161 -21.83 -3.03 -2.77
C SER A 161 -21.70 -3.98 -1.58
N SER A 162 -20.97 -5.09 -1.74
CA SER A 162 -20.75 -6.12 -0.71
C SER A 162 -19.63 -5.80 0.26
N LEU A 163 -18.94 -4.64 0.13
CA LEU A 163 -17.87 -4.26 1.03
C LEU A 163 -18.40 -3.53 2.27
N SER A 164 -17.80 -3.81 3.44
CA SER A 164 -18.02 -3.06 4.68
C SER A 164 -17.33 -1.67 4.63
N LYS A 165 -17.74 -0.80 3.68
CA LYS A 165 -17.07 0.47 3.33
C LYS A 165 -16.77 1.38 4.52
N GLN A 166 -17.59 1.34 5.59
CA GLN A 166 -17.38 2.17 6.78
C GLN A 166 -16.16 1.73 7.61
N LYS A 167 -15.68 0.50 7.40
CA LYS A 167 -14.52 -0.05 8.08
C LYS A 167 -13.19 0.32 7.39
N TYR A 168 -13.23 1.05 6.26
CA TYR A 168 -12.04 1.51 5.53
C TYR A 168 -11.90 3.03 5.61
N LEU A 169 -10.63 3.49 5.61
CA LEU A 169 -10.29 4.92 5.65
C LEU A 169 -10.23 5.53 4.26
N LEU A 170 -9.76 4.78 3.27
CA LEU A 170 -9.57 5.19 1.89
C LEU A 170 -10.32 4.28 0.93
N ASP A 171 -10.84 4.85 -0.13
CA ASP A 171 -11.25 4.10 -1.31
C ASP A 171 -10.08 3.93 -2.26
N ILE A 172 -10.06 2.80 -2.97
CA ILE A 172 -9.06 2.50 -4.00
C ILE A 172 -9.68 2.66 -5.37
N VAL A 173 -8.98 3.39 -6.23
CA VAL A 173 -9.27 3.49 -7.67
C VAL A 173 -7.99 3.23 -8.43
N GLN A 174 -8.04 2.44 -9.47
CA GLN A 174 -6.92 2.21 -10.38
C GLN A 174 -7.30 2.73 -11.75
N THR A 175 -6.46 3.59 -12.32
CA THR A 175 -6.72 4.23 -13.61
C THR A 175 -5.88 3.62 -14.72
N THR A 176 -4.67 3.13 -14.34
CA THR A 176 -3.73 2.46 -15.24
C THR A 176 -3.15 1.22 -14.61
N LYS A 177 -2.76 0.23 -15.41
CA LYS A 177 -1.97 -0.94 -15.05
C LYS A 177 -0.71 -1.01 -15.90
N GLY A 178 0.37 -1.55 -15.31
CA GLY A 178 1.67 -1.70 -15.95
C GLY A 178 2.60 -0.51 -15.74
N CYS A 179 3.90 -0.76 -15.85
CA CYS A 179 4.94 0.23 -15.62
C CYS A 179 6.05 0.08 -16.69
N PRO A 180 6.51 1.18 -17.32
CA PRO A 180 7.53 1.10 -18.38
C PRO A 180 8.93 0.83 -17.84
N PHE A 181 9.13 0.88 -16.53
CA PHE A 181 10.42 0.66 -15.88
C PHE A 181 10.67 -0.83 -15.60
N HIS A 182 11.96 -1.21 -15.61
CA HIS A 182 12.42 -2.58 -15.45
C HIS A 182 13.17 -2.78 -14.13
N CYS A 183 12.68 -2.20 -13.03
CA CYS A 183 13.33 -2.34 -11.73
C CYS A 183 13.42 -3.81 -11.32
N GLU A 184 14.63 -4.32 -11.04
CA GLU A 184 14.88 -5.76 -10.87
C GLU A 184 14.13 -6.35 -9.66
N PHE A 185 13.85 -5.54 -8.64
CA PHE A 185 13.14 -5.95 -7.42
C PHE A 185 11.61 -5.91 -7.55
N CYS A 186 11.08 -5.28 -8.61
CA CYS A 186 9.67 -4.94 -8.70
C CYS A 186 8.85 -6.03 -9.39
N SER A 187 7.80 -6.49 -8.71
CA SER A 187 6.88 -7.51 -9.22
C SER A 187 5.87 -6.99 -10.25
N VAL A 188 5.69 -5.67 -10.37
CA VAL A 188 4.74 -5.07 -11.34
C VAL A 188 5.05 -5.49 -12.76
N HIS A 189 6.32 -5.48 -13.14
CA HIS A 189 6.74 -5.89 -14.45
C HIS A 189 6.35 -7.34 -14.80
N ALA A 190 6.48 -8.25 -13.80
CA ALA A 190 6.14 -9.65 -13.99
C ALA A 190 4.63 -9.91 -13.99
N PHE A 191 3.85 -9.12 -13.23
CA PHE A 191 2.42 -9.33 -13.04
C PHE A 191 1.54 -8.49 -13.98
N ASP A 192 1.77 -7.17 -14.08
CA ASP A 192 0.94 -6.23 -14.86
C ASP A 192 1.56 -5.89 -16.23
N GLY A 193 2.82 -6.29 -16.47
CA GLY A 193 3.55 -6.05 -17.70
C GLY A 193 4.10 -4.63 -17.85
N GLN A 194 4.76 -4.40 -19.00
CA GLN A 194 5.47 -3.14 -19.31
C GLN A 194 4.58 -2.10 -20.01
N ARG A 195 3.60 -2.58 -20.76
CA ARG A 195 2.72 -1.72 -21.54
C ARG A 195 1.71 -1.05 -20.63
N ILE A 196 1.68 0.28 -20.64
CA ILE A 196 0.66 1.02 -19.91
C ILE A 196 -0.70 0.80 -20.59
N ARG A 197 -1.63 0.24 -19.81
CA ARG A 197 -3.04 0.12 -20.17
C ARG A 197 -3.84 1.09 -19.31
N SER A 198 -4.83 1.77 -19.84
CA SER A 198 -5.61 2.77 -19.10
C SER A 198 -7.10 2.59 -19.32
N LYS A 199 -7.88 2.88 -18.28
CA LYS A 199 -9.30 3.20 -18.42
C LYS A 199 -9.47 4.47 -19.24
N THR A 200 -10.71 4.78 -19.65
CA THR A 200 -11.02 6.12 -20.13
C THR A 200 -11.15 7.08 -18.95
N VAL A 201 -10.98 8.39 -19.18
CA VAL A 201 -11.18 9.39 -18.13
C VAL A 201 -12.62 9.36 -17.63
N GLU A 202 -13.56 9.17 -18.51
CA GLU A 202 -15.00 9.11 -18.22
C GLU A 202 -15.33 7.94 -17.28
N GLN A 203 -14.75 6.75 -17.53
CA GLN A 203 -14.89 5.60 -16.62
C GLN A 203 -14.41 5.92 -15.21
N VAL A 204 -13.23 6.55 -15.10
CA VAL A 204 -12.65 6.93 -13.79
C VAL A 204 -13.55 7.95 -13.08
N ILE A 205 -14.04 8.97 -13.79
CA ILE A 205 -14.91 10.00 -13.19
C ILE A 205 -16.26 9.38 -12.76
N THR A 206 -16.84 8.49 -13.55
CA THR A 206 -18.07 7.78 -13.18
C THR A 206 -17.88 6.93 -11.93
N GLU A 207 -16.75 6.22 -11.82
CA GLU A 207 -16.40 5.44 -10.63
C GLU A 207 -16.29 6.34 -9.38
N ILE A 208 -15.61 7.47 -9.50
CA ILE A 208 -15.46 8.45 -8.42
C ILE A 208 -16.80 9.07 -8.01
N GLN A 209 -17.68 9.36 -8.95
CA GLN A 209 -19.03 9.89 -8.66
C GLN A 209 -19.86 8.88 -7.87
N GLY A 210 -19.77 7.59 -8.19
CA GLY A 210 -20.39 6.50 -7.42
C GLY A 210 -19.88 6.45 -5.97
N ILE A 211 -18.55 6.56 -5.77
CA ILE A 211 -17.92 6.61 -4.46
C ILE A 211 -18.36 7.87 -3.70
N ASN A 212 -18.34 9.04 -4.34
CA ASN A 212 -18.78 10.29 -3.75
C ASN A 212 -20.25 10.23 -3.28
N SER A 213 -21.13 9.66 -4.09
CA SER A 213 -22.55 9.49 -3.76
C SER A 213 -22.75 8.62 -2.52
N PHE A 214 -21.92 7.60 -2.35
CA PHE A 214 -21.94 6.79 -1.12
C PHE A 214 -21.49 7.60 0.10
N HIS A 215 -20.37 8.30 0.03
CA HIS A 215 -19.85 9.08 1.16
C HIS A 215 -20.72 10.29 1.54
N ALA A 216 -21.39 10.90 0.56
CA ALA A 216 -22.31 12.01 0.78
C ALA A 216 -23.45 11.66 1.75
N ARG A 217 -23.93 10.39 1.74
CA ARG A 217 -24.95 9.88 2.67
C ARG A 217 -24.50 9.98 4.14
N TYR A 218 -23.18 9.90 4.38
CA TYR A 218 -22.57 9.98 5.69
C TYR A 218 -21.94 11.35 5.99
N LYS A 219 -22.15 12.34 5.13
CA LYS A 219 -21.54 13.68 5.24
C LYS A 219 -20.01 13.63 5.36
N LYS A 220 -19.37 12.69 4.67
CA LYS A 220 -17.91 12.53 4.62
C LYS A 220 -17.38 13.02 3.29
N LYS A 221 -16.19 13.64 3.32
CA LYS A 221 -15.41 13.91 2.11
C LYS A 221 -14.73 12.63 1.65
N THR A 222 -14.79 12.35 0.37
CA THR A 222 -14.16 11.17 -0.24
C THR A 222 -12.64 11.32 -0.21
N SER A 223 -11.98 10.25 0.21
CA SER A 223 -10.52 10.13 0.18
C SER A 223 -10.13 8.90 -0.63
N ILE A 224 -9.34 9.11 -1.68
CA ILE A 224 -8.99 8.08 -2.67
C ILE A 224 -7.47 7.87 -2.69
N PHE A 225 -7.06 6.62 -2.73
CA PHE A 225 -5.73 6.24 -3.17
C PHE A 225 -5.81 5.72 -4.61
N PHE A 226 -5.13 6.41 -5.53
CA PHE A 226 -4.93 5.90 -6.88
C PHE A 226 -3.84 4.85 -6.86
N ALA A 227 -4.24 3.58 -7.06
CA ALA A 227 -3.36 2.42 -6.97
C ALA A 227 -2.62 2.13 -8.29
N ASP A 228 -2.39 3.15 -9.06
CA ASP A 228 -1.56 3.07 -10.28
C ASP A 228 -0.10 2.89 -9.88
N ASP A 229 0.64 2.03 -10.58
CA ASP A 229 2.07 1.81 -10.33
C ASP A 229 2.90 3.08 -10.55
N ASN A 230 2.47 3.91 -11.49
CA ASN A 230 3.00 5.24 -11.75
C ASN A 230 1.95 6.09 -12.49
N ILE A 231 1.22 6.91 -11.75
CA ILE A 231 0.10 7.69 -12.29
C ILE A 231 0.50 8.66 -13.42
N ILE A 232 1.77 9.01 -13.51
CA ILE A 232 2.31 9.90 -14.54
C ILE A 232 2.99 9.16 -15.69
N ALA A 233 2.92 7.84 -15.76
CA ALA A 233 3.56 7.05 -16.81
C ALA A 233 3.07 7.45 -18.21
N ASN A 234 1.78 7.80 -18.33
CA ASN A 234 1.21 8.42 -19.53
C ASN A 234 0.80 9.87 -19.25
N ARG A 235 1.72 10.82 -19.46
CA ARG A 235 1.52 12.24 -19.14
C ARG A 235 0.31 12.87 -19.82
N THR A 236 -0.01 12.47 -21.05
CA THR A 236 -1.17 12.99 -21.79
C THR A 236 -2.47 12.55 -21.11
N PHE A 237 -2.57 11.29 -20.72
CA PHE A 237 -3.70 10.77 -19.95
C PHE A 237 -3.79 11.46 -18.60
N SER A 238 -2.69 11.59 -17.87
CA SER A 238 -2.64 12.20 -16.54
C SER A 238 -3.11 13.66 -16.56
N ARG A 239 -2.71 14.47 -17.55
CA ARG A 239 -3.22 15.85 -17.72
C ARG A 239 -4.73 15.89 -17.88
N LYS A 240 -5.28 15.01 -18.73
CA LYS A 240 -6.74 14.91 -18.92
C LYS A 240 -7.45 14.50 -17.65
N LEU A 241 -6.93 13.49 -16.98
CA LEU A 241 -7.48 12.97 -15.73
C LEU A 241 -7.49 14.05 -14.64
N PHE A 242 -6.35 14.69 -14.37
CA PHE A 242 -6.26 15.66 -13.29
C PHE A 242 -7.13 16.90 -13.53
N ARG A 243 -7.33 17.34 -14.78
CA ARG A 243 -8.32 18.38 -15.11
C ARG A 243 -9.75 17.92 -14.83
N ALA A 244 -10.08 16.67 -15.19
CA ALA A 244 -11.42 16.11 -14.95
C ALA A 244 -11.71 15.85 -13.46
N LEU A 245 -10.68 15.67 -12.63
CA LEU A 245 -10.83 15.48 -11.18
C LEU A 245 -11.12 16.78 -10.42
N GLN A 246 -10.81 17.96 -10.97
CA GLN A 246 -10.99 19.24 -10.25
C GLN A 246 -12.42 19.44 -9.71
N PRO A 247 -13.50 19.22 -10.50
CA PRO A 247 -14.86 19.38 -10.01
C PRO A 247 -15.32 18.28 -9.05
N CYS A 248 -14.59 17.16 -8.92
CA CYS A 248 -15.01 16.03 -8.10
C CYS A 248 -14.91 16.28 -6.58
N ASN A 249 -14.21 17.33 -6.16
CA ASN A 249 -14.03 17.71 -4.75
C ASN A 249 -13.60 16.57 -3.82
N ILE A 250 -12.63 15.80 -4.24
CA ILE A 250 -12.05 14.67 -3.49
C ILE A 250 -10.71 15.06 -2.85
N ASN A 251 -10.31 14.32 -1.81
CA ASN A 251 -8.92 14.24 -1.40
C ASN A 251 -8.31 12.98 -2.01
N TRP A 252 -7.11 13.06 -2.54
CA TRP A 252 -6.49 11.88 -3.10
C TRP A 252 -4.97 11.84 -2.92
N MET A 253 -4.42 10.66 -3.06
CA MET A 253 -2.99 10.39 -3.06
C MET A 253 -2.69 9.32 -4.12
N CYS A 254 -1.44 9.23 -4.55
CA CYS A 254 -1.02 8.31 -5.61
C CYS A 254 0.44 7.90 -5.47
N GLN A 255 0.86 6.99 -6.34
CA GLN A 255 2.27 6.68 -6.59
C GLN A 255 2.74 7.37 -7.87
N ALA A 256 3.92 7.95 -7.83
CA ALA A 256 4.58 8.54 -9.02
C ALA A 256 6.09 8.42 -8.91
N SER A 257 6.76 8.40 -10.07
CA SER A 257 8.22 8.50 -10.12
C SER A 257 8.69 9.92 -9.78
N ILE A 258 9.90 10.06 -9.22
CA ILE A 258 10.46 11.34 -8.73
C ILE A 258 10.54 12.43 -9.81
N ASN A 259 10.63 12.06 -11.08
CA ASN A 259 10.66 12.99 -12.20
C ASN A 259 9.39 13.83 -12.37
N ILE A 260 8.31 13.56 -11.59
CA ILE A 260 7.17 14.47 -11.48
C ILE A 260 7.61 15.88 -11.03
N SER A 261 8.69 15.99 -10.28
CA SER A 261 9.26 17.27 -9.86
C SER A 261 9.62 18.20 -11.01
N ARG A 262 9.92 17.63 -12.18
CA ARG A 262 10.25 18.39 -13.40
C ARG A 262 9.01 18.84 -14.18
N GLU A 263 7.82 18.40 -13.81
CA GLU A 263 6.54 18.60 -14.52
C GLU A 263 5.66 19.60 -13.77
N GLY A 264 6.04 20.90 -13.81
CA GLY A 264 5.33 21.95 -13.05
C GLY A 264 3.83 22.05 -13.35
N GLU A 265 3.41 21.87 -14.62
CA GLU A 265 1.99 21.86 -15.02
C GLU A 265 1.26 20.68 -14.35
N LEU A 266 1.85 19.48 -14.33
CA LEU A 266 1.23 18.32 -13.69
C LEU A 266 1.11 18.52 -12.18
N LEU A 267 2.15 19.03 -11.51
CA LEU A 267 2.11 19.34 -10.08
C LEU A 267 1.01 20.34 -9.75
N GLU A 268 0.81 21.36 -10.59
CA GLU A 268 -0.26 22.33 -10.40
C GLU A 268 -1.65 21.70 -10.58
N LEU A 269 -1.84 20.89 -11.63
CA LEU A 269 -3.08 20.15 -11.86
C LEU A 269 -3.39 19.17 -10.72
N MET A 270 -2.38 18.45 -10.22
CA MET A 270 -2.53 17.55 -9.06
C MET A 270 -2.99 18.34 -7.82
N ARG A 271 -2.32 19.45 -7.51
CA ARG A 271 -2.73 20.32 -6.40
C ARG A 271 -4.17 20.80 -6.56
N ASN A 272 -4.54 21.29 -7.72
CA ASN A 272 -5.86 21.91 -7.97
C ASN A 272 -6.98 20.86 -7.98
N SER A 273 -6.65 19.60 -8.24
CA SER A 273 -7.60 18.47 -8.20
C SER A 273 -7.69 17.77 -6.83
N GLY A 274 -6.93 18.22 -5.82
CA GLY A 274 -7.04 17.72 -4.45
C GLY A 274 -6.00 16.68 -4.04
N CYS A 275 -4.88 16.56 -4.76
CA CYS A 275 -3.76 15.72 -4.35
C CYS A 275 -3.14 16.25 -3.05
N GLY A 276 -3.08 15.40 -2.03
CA GLY A 276 -2.49 15.73 -0.74
C GLY A 276 -1.15 15.08 -0.48
N ALA A 277 -0.85 13.97 -1.15
CA ALA A 277 0.40 13.25 -0.97
C ALA A 277 0.78 12.44 -2.22
N ILE A 278 2.06 12.25 -2.43
CA ILE A 278 2.62 11.41 -3.49
C ILE A 278 3.58 10.41 -2.85
N PHE A 279 3.38 9.13 -3.14
CA PHE A 279 4.36 8.08 -2.86
C PHE A 279 5.42 8.07 -3.95
N VAL A 280 6.68 8.18 -3.55
CA VAL A 280 7.83 8.22 -4.46
C VAL A 280 8.84 7.17 -4.04
N GLY A 281 9.12 6.22 -4.91
CA GLY A 281 10.20 5.27 -4.70
C GLY A 281 11.55 5.95 -4.96
N LEU A 282 12.25 6.36 -3.90
CA LEU A 282 13.64 6.84 -3.96
C LEU A 282 14.63 5.67 -4.00
N GLU A 283 14.31 4.63 -3.29
CA GLU A 283 14.91 3.30 -3.14
C GLU A 283 16.30 3.33 -2.51
N SER A 284 17.25 4.06 -3.05
CA SER A 284 18.61 4.14 -2.50
C SER A 284 19.19 5.54 -2.58
N ILE A 285 20.11 5.84 -1.68
CA ILE A 285 20.99 7.02 -1.72
C ILE A 285 22.36 6.70 -2.33
N CYS A 286 22.60 5.45 -2.71
CA CYS A 286 23.82 4.97 -3.37
C CYS A 286 23.57 4.87 -4.90
N GLU A 287 24.34 5.59 -5.68
CA GLU A 287 24.21 5.65 -7.14
C GLU A 287 24.46 4.29 -7.80
N GLU A 288 25.41 3.51 -7.29
CA GLU A 288 25.72 2.17 -7.77
C GLU A 288 24.51 1.23 -7.58
N ASN A 289 23.83 1.31 -6.45
CA ASN A 289 22.61 0.55 -6.21
C ASN A 289 21.49 0.98 -7.18
N LEU A 290 21.29 2.28 -7.38
CA LEU A 290 20.28 2.79 -8.33
C LEU A 290 20.54 2.30 -9.75
N SER A 291 21.80 2.25 -10.16
CA SER A 291 22.21 1.70 -11.46
C SER A 291 21.91 0.20 -11.53
N MET A 292 22.27 -0.57 -10.51
CA MET A 292 22.03 -2.01 -10.43
C MET A 292 20.53 -2.35 -10.44
N MET A 293 19.72 -1.55 -9.77
CA MET A 293 18.25 -1.68 -9.74
C MET A 293 17.58 -1.41 -11.08
N HIS A 294 18.31 -0.97 -12.09
CA HIS A 294 17.78 -0.45 -13.35
C HIS A 294 16.81 0.74 -13.13
N LYS A 295 17.09 1.57 -12.13
CA LYS A 295 16.28 2.74 -11.79
C LYS A 295 16.97 4.06 -12.14
N GLY A 296 17.57 4.12 -13.34
CA GLY A 296 18.34 5.27 -13.82
C GLY A 296 17.56 6.58 -13.94
N ILE A 297 16.24 6.56 -13.73
CA ILE A 297 15.43 7.77 -13.59
C ILE A 297 15.66 8.49 -12.25
N ASN A 298 16.14 7.77 -11.24
CA ASN A 298 16.48 8.29 -9.95
C ASN A 298 17.95 8.71 -9.94
N GLN A 299 18.20 9.94 -9.52
CA GLN A 299 19.55 10.52 -9.37
C GLN A 299 19.61 11.17 -8.00
N ARG A 300 20.47 10.67 -7.11
CA ARG A 300 20.57 11.10 -5.71
C ARG A 300 20.72 12.61 -5.55
N TYR A 301 21.55 13.22 -6.38
CA TYR A 301 21.85 14.66 -6.28
C TYR A 301 20.63 15.56 -6.55
N GLU A 302 19.59 15.03 -7.20
CA GLU A 302 18.35 15.75 -7.47
C GLU A 302 17.28 15.55 -6.38
N TYR A 303 17.46 14.58 -5.48
CA TYR A 303 16.39 14.21 -4.52
C TYR A 303 15.94 15.35 -3.64
N MET A 304 16.88 16.10 -3.06
CA MET A 304 16.55 17.22 -2.17
C MET A 304 15.76 18.32 -2.87
N GLU A 305 16.16 18.66 -4.10
CA GLU A 305 15.46 19.66 -4.91
C GLU A 305 14.08 19.16 -5.34
N ALA A 306 13.98 17.91 -5.79
CA ALA A 306 12.75 17.30 -6.21
C ALA A 306 11.72 17.21 -5.08
N ILE A 307 12.14 16.80 -3.88
CA ILE A 307 11.29 16.76 -2.68
C ILE A 307 10.77 18.15 -2.34
N ARG A 308 11.67 19.15 -2.24
CA ARG A 308 11.29 20.54 -1.96
C ARG A 308 10.33 21.10 -3.01
N LYS A 309 10.56 20.77 -4.29
CA LYS A 309 9.70 21.18 -5.39
C LYS A 309 8.28 20.63 -5.25
N ILE A 310 8.13 19.33 -5.00
CA ILE A 310 6.82 18.69 -4.78
C ILE A 310 6.13 19.33 -3.57
N GLN A 311 6.86 19.48 -2.46
CA GLN A 311 6.35 20.11 -1.24
C GLN A 311 5.93 21.56 -1.46
N SER A 312 6.62 22.31 -2.32
CA SER A 312 6.26 23.69 -2.65
C SER A 312 4.87 23.82 -3.29
N TYR A 313 4.34 22.74 -3.89
CA TYR A 313 2.95 22.66 -4.37
C TYR A 313 1.97 22.20 -3.28
N GLY A 314 2.44 21.92 -2.04
CA GLY A 314 1.60 21.53 -0.91
C GLY A 314 1.23 20.06 -0.89
N MET A 315 2.02 19.22 -1.51
CA MET A 315 1.85 17.77 -1.47
C MET A 315 2.92 17.13 -0.57
N LEU A 316 2.50 16.26 0.34
CA LEU A 316 3.44 15.46 1.13
C LEU A 316 4.16 14.47 0.23
N VAL A 317 5.45 14.28 0.48
CA VAL A 317 6.23 13.22 -0.16
C VAL A 317 6.35 12.07 0.84
N HIS A 318 5.72 10.95 0.52
CA HIS A 318 5.97 9.66 1.16
C HIS A 318 7.02 8.94 0.33
N SER A 319 8.21 8.76 0.88
CA SER A 319 9.31 8.10 0.18
C SER A 319 9.45 6.65 0.61
N SER A 320 9.91 5.79 -0.31
CA SER A 320 10.33 4.42 -0.03
C SER A 320 11.83 4.31 -0.21
N PHE A 321 12.50 3.65 0.74
CA PHE A 321 13.91 3.27 0.68
C PHE A 321 14.03 1.77 0.87
N ILE A 322 15.02 1.18 0.19
CA ILE A 322 15.36 -0.23 0.28
C ILE A 322 16.81 -0.30 0.77
N VAL A 323 17.04 -1.04 1.85
CA VAL A 323 18.38 -1.33 2.40
C VAL A 323 18.73 -2.79 2.21
N GLY A 324 20.02 -3.09 2.02
CA GLY A 324 20.54 -4.43 1.83
C GLY A 324 20.90 -4.76 0.37
N TYR A 325 20.92 -3.78 -0.51
CA TYR A 325 21.44 -3.94 -1.87
C TYR A 325 22.96 -4.17 -1.85
N ASP A 326 23.50 -4.70 -2.94
CA ASP A 326 24.85 -5.25 -3.00
C ASP A 326 25.97 -4.22 -2.76
N PHE A 327 25.71 -2.92 -2.95
CA PHE A 327 26.66 -1.85 -2.64
C PHE A 327 26.44 -1.19 -1.27
N ASP A 328 25.40 -1.58 -0.53
CA ASP A 328 25.21 -1.08 0.83
C ASP A 328 26.31 -1.58 1.78
N SER A 329 26.70 -0.73 2.69
CA SER A 329 27.65 -1.02 3.78
C SER A 329 27.05 -0.57 5.12
N LYS A 330 27.75 -0.81 6.21
CA LYS A 330 27.30 -0.35 7.54
C LYS A 330 27.15 1.17 7.66
N SER A 331 27.91 1.96 6.87
CA SER A 331 27.79 3.43 6.85
C SER A 331 26.51 3.91 6.16
N THR A 332 25.97 3.11 5.23
CA THR A 332 24.74 3.45 4.48
C THR A 332 23.56 3.78 5.41
N PHE A 333 23.47 3.11 6.56
CA PHE A 333 22.40 3.36 7.51
C PHE A 333 22.47 4.75 8.15
N ASP A 334 23.67 5.21 8.52
CA ASP A 334 23.87 6.56 9.07
C ASP A 334 23.67 7.64 8.00
N GLU A 335 24.15 7.40 6.80
CA GLU A 335 23.95 8.29 5.66
C GLU A 335 22.46 8.43 5.33
N LEU A 336 21.68 7.32 5.38
CA LEU A 336 20.24 7.33 5.14
C LEU A 336 19.48 8.09 6.22
N ILE A 337 19.86 7.93 7.50
CA ILE A 337 19.28 8.70 8.61
C ILE A 337 19.51 10.20 8.37
N ASN A 338 20.74 10.60 8.08
CA ASN A 338 21.09 12.00 7.84
C ASN A 338 20.30 12.57 6.65
N PHE A 339 20.21 11.84 5.54
CA PHE A 339 19.44 12.25 4.37
C PHE A 339 17.96 12.46 4.72
N ILE A 340 17.33 11.55 5.48
CA ILE A 340 15.92 11.64 5.87
C ILE A 340 15.68 12.84 6.80
N GLU A 341 16.58 13.12 7.71
CA GLU A 341 16.50 14.28 8.61
C GLU A 341 16.64 15.60 7.83
N GLU A 342 17.65 15.72 6.96
CA GLU A 342 17.87 16.91 6.14
C GLU A 342 16.77 17.19 5.13
N SER A 343 16.14 16.15 4.58
CA SER A 343 15.04 16.26 3.63
C SER A 343 13.69 16.52 4.29
N HIS A 344 13.61 16.46 5.60
CA HIS A 344 12.38 16.57 6.40
C HIS A 344 11.25 15.64 5.91
N LEU A 345 11.60 14.46 5.39
CA LEU A 345 10.62 13.44 4.99
C LEU A 345 9.87 12.95 6.22
N LEU A 346 8.55 13.22 6.26
CA LEU A 346 7.75 13.03 7.45
C LEU A 346 7.44 11.55 7.73
N MET A 347 7.15 10.80 6.68
CA MET A 347 6.79 9.36 6.78
C MET A 347 7.56 8.54 5.72
N PRO A 348 8.89 8.37 5.86
CA PRO A 348 9.65 7.50 4.98
C PRO A 348 9.36 6.03 5.27
N LEU A 349 9.15 5.23 4.23
CA LEU A 349 9.08 3.78 4.32
C LEU A 349 10.49 3.20 4.18
N ILE A 350 10.94 2.48 5.17
CA ILE A 350 12.24 1.79 5.13
C ILE A 350 11.95 0.30 4.97
N ASN A 351 12.53 -0.31 3.95
CA ASN A 351 12.30 -1.70 3.60
C ASN A 351 13.64 -2.45 3.53
N ILE A 352 13.69 -3.65 4.05
CA ILE A 352 14.76 -4.59 3.75
C ILE A 352 14.52 -5.12 2.33
N LEU A 353 15.58 -5.20 1.52
CA LEU A 353 15.51 -5.80 0.21
C LEU A 353 14.88 -7.20 0.30
N THR A 354 13.81 -7.42 -0.44
CA THR A 354 13.08 -8.69 -0.39
C THR A 354 12.95 -9.24 -1.82
N PRO A 355 13.57 -10.36 -2.10
CA PRO A 355 13.50 -11.00 -3.41
C PRO A 355 12.12 -11.66 -3.58
N LEU A 356 11.15 -10.91 -4.10
CA LEU A 356 9.81 -11.42 -4.33
C LEU A 356 9.80 -12.42 -5.51
N PRO A 357 9.09 -13.54 -5.42
CA PRO A 357 8.97 -14.50 -6.52
C PRO A 357 8.55 -13.84 -7.84
N GLY A 358 9.09 -14.34 -8.95
CA GLY A 358 8.84 -13.81 -10.29
C GLY A 358 9.63 -12.55 -10.67
N THR A 359 10.37 -11.94 -9.74
CA THR A 359 11.25 -10.80 -10.02
C THR A 359 12.62 -11.22 -10.53
N MET A 360 13.29 -10.35 -11.29
CA MET A 360 14.69 -10.56 -11.71
C MET A 360 15.63 -10.69 -10.50
N LEU A 361 15.36 -9.94 -9.43
CA LEU A 361 16.10 -10.03 -8.17
C LEU A 361 16.01 -11.43 -7.55
N PHE A 362 14.80 -12.01 -7.48
CA PHE A 362 14.62 -13.35 -6.94
C PHE A 362 15.43 -14.36 -7.73
N LYS A 363 15.33 -14.34 -9.06
CA LYS A 363 16.06 -15.23 -9.95
C LYS A 363 17.58 -15.09 -9.76
N ARG A 364 18.11 -13.87 -9.74
CA ARG A 364 19.53 -13.59 -9.53
C ARG A 364 20.03 -14.15 -8.20
N LEU A 365 19.35 -13.83 -7.10
CA LEU A 365 19.77 -14.27 -5.77
C LEU A 365 19.61 -15.79 -5.58
N GLU A 366 18.66 -16.42 -6.27
CA GLU A 366 18.52 -17.87 -6.31
C GLU A 366 19.67 -18.53 -7.07
N GLU A 367 20.02 -18.05 -8.25
CA GLU A 367 21.16 -18.51 -9.06
C GLU A 367 22.50 -18.31 -8.32
N GLU A 368 22.64 -17.25 -7.54
CA GLU A 368 23.80 -16.97 -6.69
C GLU A 368 23.80 -17.79 -5.39
N GLY A 369 22.76 -18.60 -5.10
CA GLY A 369 22.64 -19.38 -3.86
C GLY A 369 22.47 -18.52 -2.60
N ARG A 370 21.95 -17.32 -2.73
CA ARG A 370 21.82 -16.33 -1.65
C ARG A 370 20.45 -16.30 -0.97
N ILE A 371 19.48 -17.09 -1.40
CA ILE A 371 18.17 -17.22 -0.72
C ILE A 371 18.36 -18.08 0.54
N LEU A 372 18.06 -17.52 1.72
CA LEU A 372 18.26 -18.18 3.01
C LEU A 372 17.08 -19.05 3.43
N ASN A 373 15.87 -18.64 3.12
CA ASN A 373 14.66 -19.41 3.42
C ASN A 373 13.52 -19.02 2.47
N ARG A 374 12.46 -19.87 2.47
CA ARG A 374 11.25 -19.68 1.64
C ARG A 374 9.99 -19.65 2.50
N ASP A 375 10.10 -19.23 3.75
CA ASP A 375 8.95 -18.92 4.56
C ASP A 375 8.34 -17.59 4.05
N TRP A 376 7.26 -17.70 3.30
CA TRP A 376 6.63 -16.58 2.64
C TRP A 376 6.15 -15.50 3.61
N SER A 377 5.85 -15.84 4.86
CA SER A 377 5.47 -14.86 5.87
C SER A 377 6.59 -13.85 6.18
N LYS A 378 7.84 -14.22 5.92
CA LYS A 378 9.02 -13.36 6.11
C LYS A 378 9.38 -12.52 4.88
N TYR A 379 8.63 -12.66 3.78
CA TYR A 379 8.80 -11.81 2.59
C TYR A 379 8.01 -10.50 2.73
N ASP A 380 8.12 -9.88 3.88
CA ASP A 380 7.35 -8.73 4.35
C ASP A 380 8.14 -7.41 4.37
N THR A 381 9.35 -7.41 3.80
CA THR A 381 10.29 -6.28 3.76
C THR A 381 10.88 -5.86 5.11
N GLN A 382 10.70 -6.68 6.17
CA GLN A 382 11.23 -6.42 7.52
C GLN A 382 12.14 -7.56 8.01
N HIS A 383 12.06 -8.71 7.38
CA HIS A 383 12.92 -9.86 7.64
C HIS A 383 14.00 -9.99 6.56
N VAL A 384 15.17 -10.46 6.98
CA VAL A 384 16.25 -10.76 6.05
C VAL A 384 16.10 -12.22 5.59
N VAL A 385 15.72 -12.39 4.34
CA VAL A 385 15.47 -13.72 3.73
C VAL A 385 16.56 -14.12 2.73
N PHE A 386 17.61 -13.32 2.61
CA PHE A 386 18.73 -13.53 1.69
C PHE A 386 20.06 -13.17 2.33
N MET A 387 21.17 -13.61 1.74
CA MET A 387 22.54 -13.27 2.15
C MET A 387 22.95 -11.95 1.49
N PRO A 388 23.16 -10.84 2.26
CA PRO A 388 23.68 -9.58 1.72
C PRO A 388 25.12 -9.74 1.19
N ALA A 389 25.52 -8.89 0.24
CA ALA A 389 26.84 -9.00 -0.39
C ALA A 389 27.99 -8.50 0.51
N ARG A 390 27.75 -7.44 1.31
CA ARG A 390 28.83 -6.72 2.04
C ARG A 390 28.65 -6.65 3.54
N MET A 391 27.68 -7.35 4.09
CA MET A 391 27.40 -7.42 5.52
C MET A 391 26.71 -8.74 5.86
N SER A 392 26.67 -9.10 7.14
CA SER A 392 25.91 -10.26 7.58
C SER A 392 24.39 -9.97 7.58
N PRO A 393 23.53 -11.00 7.57
CA PRO A 393 22.09 -10.82 7.75
C PRO A 393 21.74 -10.07 9.05
N ASP A 394 22.46 -10.34 10.13
CA ASP A 394 22.27 -9.63 11.41
C ASP A 394 22.67 -8.16 11.33
N ASP A 395 23.78 -7.83 10.66
CA ASP A 395 24.19 -6.44 10.44
C ASP A 395 23.12 -5.66 9.67
N LEU A 396 22.54 -6.28 8.62
CA LEU A 396 21.46 -5.66 7.84
C LEU A 396 20.23 -5.43 8.72
N LEU A 397 19.81 -6.43 9.50
CA LEU A 397 18.65 -6.32 10.38
C LEU A 397 18.86 -5.25 11.46
N GLN A 398 20.03 -5.20 12.09
CA GLN A 398 20.35 -4.17 13.09
C GLN A 398 20.43 -2.78 12.47
N GLY A 399 21.02 -2.66 11.27
CA GLY A 399 21.06 -1.41 10.52
C GLY A 399 19.66 -0.90 10.17
N TYR A 400 18.78 -1.77 9.67
CA TYR A 400 17.38 -1.47 9.42
C TYR A 400 16.66 -0.96 10.68
N ARG A 401 16.79 -1.69 11.80
CA ARG A 401 16.21 -1.29 13.09
C ARG A 401 16.72 0.06 13.57
N LYS A 402 18.03 0.32 13.40
CA LYS A 402 18.65 1.60 13.74
C LYS A 402 18.01 2.74 12.94
N VAL A 403 17.86 2.59 11.61
CA VAL A 403 17.25 3.61 10.77
C VAL A 403 15.80 3.87 11.21
N VAL A 404 14.98 2.83 11.33
CA VAL A 404 13.57 2.97 11.70
C VAL A 404 13.40 3.63 13.08
N LYS A 405 14.17 3.20 14.09
CA LYS A 405 14.15 3.80 15.43
C LYS A 405 14.56 5.26 15.43
N SER A 406 15.59 5.62 14.66
CA SER A 406 16.07 7.00 14.58
C SER A 406 15.05 7.92 13.92
N VAL A 407 14.59 7.58 12.73
CA VAL A 407 13.71 8.44 11.92
C VAL A 407 12.30 8.59 12.50
N TYR A 408 11.85 7.63 13.31
CA TYR A 408 10.58 7.65 14.02
C TYR A 408 10.72 7.90 15.53
N SER A 409 11.89 8.33 16.01
CA SER A 409 12.02 8.85 17.39
C SER A 409 11.15 10.10 17.58
N PHE A 410 10.68 10.33 18.80
CA PHE A 410 9.84 11.51 19.08
C PHE A 410 10.55 12.83 18.78
N ASP A 411 11.86 12.91 18.98
CA ASP A 411 12.64 14.11 18.67
C ASP A 411 12.74 14.34 17.15
N SER A 412 13.01 13.30 16.37
CA SER A 412 13.00 13.36 14.90
C SER A 412 11.61 13.79 14.35
N ILE A 413 10.54 13.17 14.86
CA ILE A 413 9.17 13.53 14.49
C ILE A 413 8.88 15.00 14.80
N LEU A 414 9.26 15.49 15.97
CA LEU A 414 9.05 16.89 16.36
C LEU A 414 9.82 17.86 15.45
N THR A 415 11.10 17.59 15.17
CA THR A 415 11.92 18.40 14.27
C THR A 415 11.26 18.54 12.90
N LYS A 416 10.79 17.42 12.33
CA LYS A 416 10.08 17.42 11.04
C LYS A 416 8.75 18.17 11.11
N LEU A 417 7.95 17.98 12.19
CA LEU A 417 6.69 18.70 12.36
C LEU A 417 6.92 20.20 12.48
N HIS A 418 7.94 20.67 13.21
CA HIS A 418 8.28 22.08 13.30
C HIS A 418 8.58 22.66 11.92
N TYR A 419 9.39 21.99 11.10
CA TYR A 419 9.64 22.41 9.71
C TYR A 419 8.34 22.67 8.94
N TYR A 420 7.35 21.75 9.04
CA TYR A 420 6.06 21.91 8.36
C TYR A 420 5.15 22.97 9.00
N TRP A 421 5.29 23.25 10.29
CA TRP A 421 4.52 24.31 10.97
C TRP A 421 5.06 25.69 10.64
N ASP A 422 6.36 25.84 10.52
CA ASP A 422 7.04 27.10 10.25
C ASP A 422 6.95 27.50 8.77
N THR A 423 6.68 26.54 7.89
CA THR A 423 6.43 26.78 6.47
C THR A 423 4.94 26.99 6.19
N ASP A 424 4.61 27.64 5.07
CA ASP A 424 3.21 27.82 4.62
C ASP A 424 2.58 26.51 4.07
N PHE A 425 3.23 25.37 4.31
CA PHE A 425 2.80 24.08 3.77
C PHE A 425 1.34 23.74 4.11
N TRP A 426 0.95 23.93 5.38
CA TRP A 426 -0.39 23.59 5.87
C TRP A 426 -1.46 24.69 5.67
N LYS A 427 -1.07 25.89 5.25
CA LYS A 427 -1.99 27.03 5.06
C LYS A 427 -2.83 26.93 3.79
N ARG A 428 -2.63 25.91 2.96
CA ARG A 428 -3.30 25.78 1.66
C ARG A 428 -4.72 25.22 1.82
N PRO A 429 -5.72 25.71 1.03
CA PRO A 429 -7.14 25.36 1.20
C PRO A 429 -7.42 23.85 1.14
N ASN A 430 -6.69 23.13 0.31
CA ASN A 430 -6.85 21.67 0.13
C ASN A 430 -6.16 20.84 1.22
N GLN A 431 -5.44 21.48 2.13
CA GLN A 431 -4.70 20.84 3.21
C GLN A 431 -5.39 20.99 4.58
N ALA A 432 -6.52 21.71 4.65
CA ALA A 432 -7.27 21.80 5.90
C ALA A 432 -7.66 20.41 6.40
N ASP A 433 -7.38 20.15 7.68
CA ASP A 433 -7.77 18.89 8.31
C ASP A 433 -9.30 18.79 8.35
N PRO A 434 -9.92 17.78 7.71
CA PRO A 434 -11.38 17.63 7.70
C PRO A 434 -11.92 17.18 9.07
N VAL A 435 -11.04 16.93 10.06
CA VAL A 435 -11.44 16.46 11.39
C VAL A 435 -12.22 17.55 12.12
N LYS A 436 -13.47 17.22 12.48
CA LYS A 436 -14.35 18.11 13.22
C LYS A 436 -13.76 18.43 14.59
N PHE A 437 -14.07 19.64 15.13
CA PHE A 437 -13.61 20.10 16.45
C PHE A 437 -13.82 19.06 17.57
N ILE A 438 -14.98 18.38 17.59
CA ILE A 438 -15.28 17.37 18.59
C ILE A 438 -14.25 16.21 18.57
N TYR A 439 -13.79 15.78 17.41
CA TYR A 439 -12.77 14.71 17.32
C TYR A 439 -11.39 15.21 17.74
N ARG A 440 -11.09 16.51 17.51
CA ARG A 440 -9.86 17.14 18.03
C ARG A 440 -9.88 17.19 19.55
N LEU A 441 -11.04 17.52 20.13
CA LEU A 441 -11.23 17.51 21.58
C LEU A 441 -11.06 16.08 22.15
N LEU A 442 -11.70 15.09 21.55
CA LEU A 442 -11.53 13.67 21.95
C LEU A 442 -10.07 13.21 21.83
N PHE A 443 -9.38 13.64 20.80
CA PHE A 443 -7.95 13.37 20.63
C PHE A 443 -7.11 14.04 21.72
N ALA A 444 -7.36 15.32 22.02
CA ALA A 444 -6.68 16.02 23.09
C ALA A 444 -6.89 15.35 24.47
N VAL A 445 -8.13 14.95 24.77
CA VAL A 445 -8.46 14.17 26.01
C VAL A 445 -7.67 12.86 26.02
N ARG A 446 -7.62 12.15 24.90
CA ARG A 446 -6.85 10.90 24.81
C ARG A 446 -5.36 11.13 25.00
N LEU A 447 -4.79 12.19 24.41
CA LEU A 447 -3.40 12.56 24.68
C LEU A 447 -3.15 12.87 26.13
N ALA A 448 -4.06 13.60 26.79
CA ALA A 448 -3.96 13.90 28.22
C ALA A 448 -4.00 12.61 29.09
N THR A 449 -4.83 11.62 28.73
CA THR A 449 -4.83 10.33 29.45
C THR A 449 -3.53 9.56 29.24
N LEU A 450 -2.91 9.67 28.09
CA LEU A 450 -1.62 9.05 27.79
C LEU A 450 -0.46 9.68 28.56
N LEU A 451 -0.52 10.97 28.95
CA LEU A 451 0.48 11.61 29.80
C LEU A 451 0.68 10.87 31.13
N VAL A 452 -0.40 10.32 31.69
CA VAL A 452 -0.35 9.63 33.00
C VAL A 452 0.31 8.25 32.91
N SER A 453 0.22 7.60 31.74
CA SER A 453 0.68 6.20 31.54
C SER A 453 1.92 6.08 30.64
N SER A 454 2.51 7.19 30.23
CA SER A 454 3.61 7.21 29.24
C SER A 454 5.00 7.31 29.89
N ASN A 455 5.99 6.83 29.17
CA ASN A 455 7.40 7.13 29.47
C ASN A 455 7.69 8.63 29.28
N MET A 456 8.85 9.06 29.78
CA MET A 456 9.25 10.48 29.81
C MET A 456 9.34 11.11 28.40
N GLU A 457 9.81 10.35 27.40
CA GLU A 457 9.95 10.83 26.02
C GLU A 457 8.60 11.07 25.36
N ARG A 458 7.68 10.10 25.47
CA ARG A 458 6.30 10.23 24.96
C ARG A 458 5.58 11.39 25.65
N SER A 459 5.76 11.54 26.95
CA SER A 459 5.13 12.65 27.72
C SER A 459 5.64 14.02 27.25
N ARG A 460 6.96 14.17 27.00
CA ARG A 460 7.52 15.39 26.40
C ARG A 460 6.95 15.66 25.01
N PHE A 461 6.89 14.63 24.16
CA PHE A 461 6.30 14.76 22.84
C PHE A 461 4.85 15.23 22.91
N ILE A 462 4.00 14.58 23.74
CA ILE A 462 2.59 14.94 23.92
C ILE A 462 2.46 16.39 24.40
N MET A 463 3.25 16.83 25.39
CA MET A 463 3.22 18.22 25.86
C MET A 463 3.56 19.23 24.76
N LYS A 464 4.52 18.90 23.89
CA LYS A 464 4.91 19.79 22.77
C LYS A 464 3.86 19.85 21.65
N ILE A 465 3.15 18.76 21.35
CA ILE A 465 2.13 18.76 20.30
C ILE A 465 0.75 19.27 20.77
N MET A 466 0.47 19.19 22.08
CA MET A 466 -0.85 19.53 22.64
C MET A 466 -1.35 20.93 22.23
N PRO A 467 -0.53 22.02 22.27
CA PRO A 467 -0.96 23.33 21.82
C PRO A 467 -1.41 23.36 20.35
N HIS A 468 -0.85 22.50 19.52
CA HIS A 468 -1.11 22.45 18.08
C HIS A 468 -2.31 21.58 17.70
N VAL A 469 -2.87 20.81 18.61
CA VAL A 469 -4.01 19.90 18.30
C VAL A 469 -5.23 20.66 17.78
N PHE A 470 -5.47 21.88 18.27
CA PHE A 470 -6.58 22.73 17.85
C PHE A 470 -6.24 23.65 16.68
N ASP A 471 -4.98 23.70 16.27
CA ASP A 471 -4.58 24.45 15.07
C ASP A 471 -5.05 23.69 13.81
N LYS A 472 -5.88 24.38 13.00
CA LYS A 472 -6.38 23.80 11.74
C LYS A 472 -5.27 23.45 10.73
N ARG A 473 -4.09 24.03 10.89
CA ARG A 473 -2.91 23.74 10.09
C ARG A 473 -2.30 22.36 10.42
N VAL A 474 -2.62 21.80 11.56
CA VAL A 474 -2.11 20.50 12.01
C VAL A 474 -3.09 19.40 11.67
N ARG A 475 -2.67 18.43 10.88
CA ARG A 475 -3.46 17.25 10.58
C ARG A 475 -3.35 16.23 11.72
N VAL A 476 -4.42 16.09 12.50
CA VAL A 476 -4.51 15.09 13.58
C VAL A 476 -4.24 13.68 13.04
N SER A 477 -4.71 13.36 11.85
CA SER A 477 -4.43 12.06 11.20
C SER A 477 -2.94 11.82 10.96
N THR A 478 -2.18 12.85 10.61
CA THR A 478 -0.72 12.75 10.44
C THR A 478 -0.03 12.50 11.78
N ILE A 479 -0.43 13.22 12.84
CA ILE A 479 0.13 12.98 14.18
C ILE A 479 -0.14 11.55 14.63
N LEU A 480 -1.37 11.06 14.45
CA LEU A 480 -1.73 9.67 14.77
C LEU A 480 -0.87 8.65 14.01
N ALA A 481 -0.67 8.86 12.71
CA ALA A 481 0.17 8.00 11.90
C ALA A 481 1.62 7.98 12.40
N LEU A 482 2.19 9.16 12.74
CA LEU A 482 3.54 9.27 13.26
C LEU A 482 3.70 8.61 14.63
N MET A 483 2.73 8.77 15.53
CA MET A 483 2.72 8.07 16.82
C MET A 483 2.65 6.55 16.65
N ASN A 484 1.86 6.06 15.70
CA ASN A 484 1.81 4.64 15.39
C ASN A 484 3.15 4.12 14.83
N ASN A 485 3.80 4.89 13.96
CA ASN A 485 5.11 4.53 13.44
C ASN A 485 6.19 4.52 14.53
N ASN A 486 6.12 5.44 15.51
CA ASN A 486 6.98 5.39 16.69
C ASN A 486 6.70 4.15 17.55
N ASP A 487 5.42 3.82 17.78
CA ASP A 487 5.05 2.59 18.51
C ASP A 487 5.58 1.34 17.79
N PHE A 488 5.47 1.27 16.46
CA PHE A 488 6.06 0.19 15.67
C PHE A 488 7.59 0.17 15.82
N ALA A 489 8.28 1.29 15.64
CA ALA A 489 9.72 1.40 15.79
C ALA A 489 10.21 0.93 17.18
N SER A 490 9.39 1.13 18.22
CA SER A 490 9.69 0.69 19.59
C SER A 490 9.60 -0.82 19.78
N THR A 491 8.92 -1.55 18.88
CA THR A 491 8.78 -3.03 18.93
C THR A 491 9.91 -3.75 18.21
N LEU A 492 10.67 -3.07 17.35
CA LEU A 492 11.83 -3.60 16.65
C LEU A 492 13.06 -3.67 17.57
#